data_3d113c6f459228100fdd721564518948
#
_entry.id   3d113c6f459228100fdd721564518948
#
_cell.length_a   1.000
_cell.length_b   1.000
_cell.length_c   1.000
_cell.angle_alpha   90.00
_cell.angle_beta   90.00
_cell.angle_gamma   90.00
#
_symmetry.space_group_name_H-M   'P 1'
#
loop_
_entity.id
_entity.type
_entity.pdbx_description
1 polymer ?
#
loop_
_entity_poly.entity_id
_entity_poly.type
_entity_poly.pdbx_seq_one_letter_code
_entity_poly.pdbx_strand_id
1 'polypeptide(L)'
;MISRQHSRFVTTILASLAFLAAAFAPCAPGRAQAPAPTAAAPAPVPAAAPAQAPAPATEFHFPTPEERAAINATSAVERDRELKLLGITAMQPPATAYDIGKPGNANYDESKANPYPNLPALLVMNNGANVKTAAQWAKRRKEIEAAFDENVYGKYPAHIPAVTWTVGNVQQMTVSGVPAIVKHIVGHVDNSAYPAITVTIEADVVTPASTQGKKVPVIIGGGSLRPFRFTPRPAAPGQIVHRLAMPDNPPDSSKLLLEAGWGFVARNSSSVQADNGAGLDKGIIGLVNHGQPRKLDDWGVLRAWAWADSRILDYLQTDPDVDGTKVGVMGHSRGGKAALVVMADDPRFAIGYISSSGAGGADLFRRNYGETLGNLCGAEEFHWFAGNFLRYGAVGHSANEMPVDSHEFIALIAPRPVFIGGGALITTPEYAPGDAWQDAQGMFMAAAAASPAWKLLGYEGLGTTTFPPMGTLIDSGRIAFRQHGFGHTPAPNWPYFLNFAEKQLGSK
;
A
#
# COMPACT_ATOMS: atom_id res chain seq x y z
N MET A 1 -32.39 -58.40 18.60
CA MET A 1 -31.55 -59.60 18.46
C MET A 1 -30.14 -59.11 18.18
N ILE A 2 -29.30 -59.19 19.19
CA ILE A 2 -28.03 -59.94 19.28
C ILE A 2 -26.98 -59.39 18.26
N SER A 3 -25.75 -59.00 18.56
CA SER A 3 -24.86 -59.09 19.72
C SER A 3 -23.53 -58.37 19.35
N ARG A 4 -23.01 -57.58 20.24
CA ARG A 4 -21.64 -57.41 20.72
C ARG A 4 -20.49 -58.06 19.90
N GLN A 5 -19.40 -57.26 19.66
CA GLN A 5 -18.16 -57.53 20.42
C GLN A 5 -17.12 -56.41 20.32
N HIS A 6 -16.55 -56.12 21.48
CA HIS A 6 -15.40 -55.27 21.77
C HIS A 6 -14.09 -55.91 21.31
N SER A 7 -13.09 -55.16 20.92
CA SER A 7 -11.70 -55.48 21.23
C SER A 7 -10.88 -54.22 21.53
N ARG A 8 -10.40 -54.17 22.76
CA ARG A 8 -9.37 -53.25 23.28
C ARG A 8 -8.00 -53.78 22.84
N PHE A 9 -7.07 -52.91 22.52
CA PHE A 9 -5.65 -53.17 22.72
C PHE A 9 -5.00 -51.97 23.43
N VAL A 10 -4.29 -52.34 24.45
CA VAL A 10 -3.61 -51.57 25.49
C VAL A 10 -2.10 -51.64 25.18
N THR A 11 -1.40 -50.50 25.42
CA THR A 11 -0.07 -50.43 26.01
C THR A 11 1.13 -50.48 25.08
N THR A 12 2.19 -49.72 25.28
CA THR A 12 3.16 -49.81 26.34
C THR A 12 4.08 -48.58 26.37
N ILE A 13 4.29 -48.03 27.56
CA ILE A 13 5.31 -47.03 27.92
C ILE A 13 6.63 -47.77 28.13
N LEU A 14 7.73 -47.27 27.59
CA LEU A 14 9.08 -47.66 27.97
C LEU A 14 9.88 -46.43 28.37
N ALA A 15 10.12 -46.33 29.68
CA ALA A 15 11.07 -45.44 30.30
C ALA A 15 12.47 -46.08 30.27
N SER A 16 13.47 -45.32 29.87
CA SER A 16 14.86 -45.71 30.01
C SER A 16 15.58 -44.77 30.98
N LEU A 17 15.91 -45.27 32.14
CA LEU A 17 16.88 -44.74 33.08
C LEU A 17 18.30 -44.92 32.54
N ALA A 18 19.13 -43.91 32.61
CA ALA A 18 20.57 -44.01 32.43
C ALA A 18 21.28 -43.60 33.73
N PHE A 19 22.16 -44.54 34.17
CA PHE A 19 22.91 -44.54 35.42
C PHE A 19 24.00 -43.46 35.48
N LEU A 20 24.16 -42.87 36.70
CA LEU A 20 25.31 -42.08 37.13
C LEU A 20 26.46 -43.05 37.50
N ALA A 21 27.63 -42.89 36.93
CA ALA A 21 28.87 -43.50 37.41
C ALA A 21 29.81 -42.37 37.91
N ALA A 22 30.03 -42.34 39.22
CA ALA A 22 31.06 -41.51 39.86
C ALA A 22 32.40 -42.27 39.80
N ALA A 23 33.43 -41.62 39.23
CA ALA A 23 34.82 -42.12 39.34
C ALA A 23 35.62 -41.19 40.25
N PHE A 24 36.12 -41.75 41.36
CA PHE A 24 37.13 -41.14 42.25
C PHE A 24 38.51 -41.14 41.55
N ALA A 25 39.25 -40.03 41.62
CA ALA A 25 40.67 -39.95 41.33
C ALA A 25 41.43 -39.27 42.49
N PRO A 26 42.64 -39.67 42.75
CA PRO A 26 43.34 -39.40 44.02
C PRO A 26 44.05 -38.01 44.08
N CYS A 27 44.22 -37.55 45.28
CA CYS A 27 44.93 -36.36 45.74
C CYS A 27 46.42 -36.44 45.42
N ALA A 28 47.00 -35.40 44.86
CA ALA A 28 48.46 -35.17 44.79
C ALA A 28 48.83 -33.76 45.32
N PRO A 29 50.01 -33.60 45.92
CA PRO A 29 50.30 -32.55 46.90
C PRO A 29 50.65 -31.19 46.35
N GLY A 30 50.50 -30.21 47.18
CA GLY A 30 50.55 -28.79 46.99
C GLY A 30 51.74 -28.20 46.23
N ARG A 31 51.45 -27.23 45.42
CA ARG A 31 52.43 -26.27 44.91
C ARG A 31 52.01 -24.85 45.40
N ALA A 32 53.02 -24.14 45.84
CA ALA A 32 52.90 -22.78 46.40
C ALA A 32 52.21 -21.80 45.43
N GLN A 33 51.33 -21.01 45.98
CA GLN A 33 50.64 -19.92 45.28
C GLN A 33 51.59 -18.77 45.00
N ALA A 34 51.70 -18.40 43.72
CA ALA A 34 52.34 -17.14 43.30
C ALA A 34 51.34 -15.98 43.51
N PRO A 35 51.82 -14.76 43.80
CA PRO A 35 50.93 -13.63 44.07
C PRO A 35 50.18 -13.22 42.82
N ALA A 36 48.92 -12.85 42.96
CA ALA A 36 48.04 -12.36 41.93
C ALA A 36 48.58 -11.09 41.27
N PRO A 37 48.49 -10.93 39.94
CA PRO A 37 48.85 -9.67 39.25
C PRO A 37 47.85 -8.58 39.63
N THR A 38 48.38 -7.44 40.05
CA THR A 38 47.66 -6.18 40.29
C THR A 38 46.86 -5.79 39.04
N ALA A 39 45.58 -5.54 39.20
CA ALA A 39 44.69 -5.07 38.14
C ALA A 39 45.24 -3.74 37.56
N ALA A 40 45.55 -3.74 36.27
CA ALA A 40 45.88 -2.52 35.56
C ALA A 40 44.63 -1.64 35.45
N ALA A 41 44.79 -0.34 35.67
CA ALA A 41 43.73 0.65 35.49
C ALA A 41 43.19 0.62 34.06
N PRO A 42 41.86 0.80 33.83
CA PRO A 42 41.30 0.82 32.49
C PRO A 42 41.89 2.00 31.70
N ALA A 43 42.26 1.73 30.46
CA ALA A 43 42.71 2.75 29.51
C ALA A 43 41.59 3.78 29.27
N PRO A 44 41.93 5.06 29.10
CA PRO A 44 40.91 6.08 28.81
C PRO A 44 40.18 5.75 27.53
N VAL A 45 38.83 5.77 27.60
CA VAL A 45 37.96 5.65 26.43
C VAL A 45 38.27 6.80 25.47
N PRO A 46 38.54 6.54 24.18
CA PRO A 46 38.73 7.62 23.22
C PRO A 46 37.50 8.52 23.21
N ALA A 47 37.71 9.83 23.28
CA ALA A 47 36.64 10.80 23.16
C ALA A 47 35.89 10.57 21.84
N ALA A 48 34.57 10.46 21.90
CA ALA A 48 33.73 10.36 20.73
C ALA A 48 34.04 11.52 19.77
N ALA A 49 34.30 11.20 18.51
CA ALA A 49 34.47 12.20 17.47
C ALA A 49 33.18 13.08 17.47
N PRO A 50 33.30 14.41 17.25
CA PRO A 50 32.14 15.28 17.17
C PRO A 50 31.19 14.75 16.09
N ALA A 51 29.92 14.59 16.46
CA ALA A 51 28.86 14.17 15.56
C ALA A 51 28.89 15.10 14.33
N GLN A 52 29.11 14.52 13.16
CA GLN A 52 28.93 15.25 11.90
C GLN A 52 27.51 15.82 11.89
N ALA A 53 27.42 17.12 11.59
CA ALA A 53 26.12 17.76 11.40
C ALA A 53 25.30 16.94 10.40
N PRO A 54 24.01 16.71 10.63
CA PRO A 54 23.18 15.99 9.69
C PRO A 54 23.28 16.66 8.33
N ALA A 55 23.46 15.87 7.28
CA ALA A 55 23.39 16.37 5.92
C ALA A 55 22.10 17.18 5.76
N PRO A 56 22.13 18.34 5.09
CA PRO A 56 20.91 19.14 4.92
C PRO A 56 19.84 18.24 4.32
N ALA A 57 18.68 18.18 4.97
CA ALA A 57 17.53 17.48 4.45
C ALA A 57 17.32 17.96 3.02
N THR A 58 17.37 17.05 2.06
CA THR A 58 17.06 17.35 0.66
C THR A 58 15.70 18.06 0.65
N GLU A 59 15.70 19.34 0.34
CA GLU A 59 14.46 20.10 0.18
C GLU A 59 13.66 19.38 -0.91
N PHE A 60 12.42 19.01 -0.60
CA PHE A 60 11.53 18.41 -1.58
C PHE A 60 11.26 19.45 -2.66
N HIS A 61 11.91 19.29 -3.81
CA HIS A 61 11.80 20.18 -4.94
C HIS A 61 10.59 19.77 -5.79
N PHE A 62 9.58 20.63 -5.83
CA PHE A 62 8.52 20.46 -6.84
C PHE A 62 9.07 20.90 -8.20
N PRO A 63 8.91 20.07 -9.25
CA PRO A 63 9.39 20.44 -10.58
C PRO A 63 8.85 21.80 -11.03
N THR A 64 9.71 22.64 -11.60
CA THR A 64 9.29 23.88 -12.28
C THR A 64 8.36 23.55 -13.45
N PRO A 65 7.63 24.52 -14.01
CA PRO A 65 6.81 24.30 -15.19
C PRO A 65 7.62 23.74 -16.37
N GLU A 66 8.85 24.19 -16.56
CA GLU A 66 9.78 23.76 -17.62
C GLU A 66 10.24 22.34 -17.39
N GLU A 67 10.64 21.97 -16.16
CA GLU A 67 11.02 20.60 -15.78
C GLU A 67 9.84 19.65 -15.95
N ARG A 68 8.64 20.08 -15.56
CA ARG A 68 7.40 19.28 -15.75
C ARG A 68 7.10 19.07 -17.23
N ALA A 69 7.25 20.09 -18.07
CA ALA A 69 7.05 19.98 -19.50
C ALA A 69 8.06 18.99 -20.13
N ALA A 70 9.33 19.02 -19.70
CA ALA A 70 10.35 18.08 -20.15
C ALA A 70 10.05 16.62 -19.69
N ILE A 71 9.62 16.44 -18.44
CA ILE A 71 9.19 15.13 -17.91
C ILE A 71 8.00 14.61 -18.70
N ASN A 72 6.99 15.44 -18.96
CA ASN A 72 5.80 15.03 -19.70
C ASN A 72 6.14 14.69 -21.17
N ALA A 73 7.03 15.45 -21.81
CA ALA A 73 7.49 15.14 -23.17
C ALA A 73 8.20 13.78 -23.24
N THR A 74 9.11 13.49 -22.29
CA THR A 74 9.78 12.19 -22.21
C THR A 74 8.81 11.06 -21.88
N SER A 75 7.85 11.29 -20.97
CA SER A 75 6.78 10.33 -20.64
C SER A 75 5.93 9.99 -21.87
N ALA A 76 5.61 10.99 -22.70
CA ALA A 76 4.86 10.80 -23.94
C ALA A 76 5.62 9.92 -24.94
N VAL A 77 6.94 10.10 -25.06
CA VAL A 77 7.78 9.25 -25.95
C VAL A 77 7.72 7.78 -25.54
N GLU A 78 7.83 7.50 -24.22
CA GLU A 78 7.76 6.11 -23.73
C GLU A 78 6.35 5.52 -23.92
N ARG A 79 5.30 6.31 -23.66
CA ARG A 79 3.92 5.88 -23.93
C ARG A 79 3.70 5.56 -25.41
N ASP A 80 4.18 6.40 -26.30
CA ASP A 80 4.05 6.22 -27.75
C ASP A 80 4.80 4.96 -28.24
N ARG A 81 5.95 4.64 -27.61
CA ARG A 81 6.67 3.38 -27.83
C ARG A 81 5.78 2.18 -27.50
N GLU A 82 5.11 2.19 -26.32
CA GLU A 82 4.23 1.11 -25.88
C GLU A 82 2.99 1.02 -26.79
N LEU A 83 2.37 2.14 -27.17
CA LEU A 83 1.24 2.17 -28.12
C LEU A 83 1.62 1.56 -29.48
N LYS A 84 2.82 1.89 -29.98
CA LYS A 84 3.34 1.31 -31.24
C LYS A 84 3.51 -0.21 -31.13
N LEU A 85 4.03 -0.72 -30.01
CA LEU A 85 4.17 -2.16 -29.78
C LEU A 85 2.82 -2.89 -29.74
N LEU A 86 1.78 -2.21 -29.27
CA LEU A 86 0.40 -2.72 -29.21
C LEU A 86 -0.36 -2.53 -30.53
N GLY A 87 0.20 -1.81 -31.51
CA GLY A 87 -0.49 -1.47 -32.76
C GLY A 87 -1.63 -0.45 -32.60
N ILE A 88 -1.64 0.31 -31.49
CA ILE A 88 -2.67 1.31 -31.17
C ILE A 88 -2.32 2.63 -31.84
N THR A 89 -3.26 3.18 -32.60
CA THR A 89 -3.08 4.43 -33.35
C THR A 89 -3.86 5.62 -32.77
N ALA A 90 -4.87 5.36 -31.94
CA ALA A 90 -5.68 6.40 -31.31
C ALA A 90 -6.14 6.01 -29.91
N MET A 91 -6.09 6.97 -29.00
CA MET A 91 -6.52 6.81 -27.62
C MET A 91 -7.78 7.63 -27.35
N GLN A 92 -8.61 7.15 -26.42
CA GLN A 92 -9.71 7.93 -25.88
C GLN A 92 -9.15 9.20 -25.23
N PRO A 93 -9.77 10.36 -25.42
CA PRO A 93 -9.34 11.59 -24.79
C PRO A 93 -9.51 11.48 -23.27
N PRO A 94 -8.58 12.04 -22.48
CA PRO A 94 -8.76 12.15 -21.03
C PRO A 94 -9.92 13.10 -20.72
N ALA A 95 -10.72 12.77 -19.72
CA ALA A 95 -11.76 13.64 -19.21
C ALA A 95 -11.15 14.76 -18.33
N THR A 96 -11.78 15.93 -18.29
CA THR A 96 -11.40 17.02 -17.38
C THR A 96 -12.20 16.92 -16.08
N ALA A 97 -11.56 17.17 -14.92
CA ALA A 97 -12.21 17.07 -13.62
C ALA A 97 -13.07 18.30 -13.28
N TYR A 98 -12.59 19.51 -13.65
CA TYR A 98 -13.05 20.76 -13.05
C TYR A 98 -14.12 21.52 -13.85
N ASP A 99 -14.28 21.21 -15.11
CA ASP A 99 -15.17 21.94 -16.02
C ASP A 99 -16.58 21.34 -16.08
N ILE A 100 -17.23 21.16 -14.94
CA ILE A 100 -18.52 20.48 -14.82
C ILE A 100 -19.53 21.05 -15.84
N GLY A 101 -20.10 20.16 -16.66
CA GLY A 101 -21.08 20.50 -17.70
C GLY A 101 -20.51 20.99 -19.03
N LYS A 102 -19.18 21.14 -19.17
CA LYS A 102 -18.55 21.46 -20.45
C LYS A 102 -18.22 20.19 -21.27
N PRO A 103 -18.09 20.29 -22.59
CA PRO A 103 -17.62 19.20 -23.41
C PRO A 103 -16.25 18.66 -22.95
N GLY A 104 -16.09 17.34 -22.88
CA GLY A 104 -14.87 16.69 -22.38
C GLY A 104 -14.76 16.59 -20.87
N ASN A 105 -15.75 17.09 -20.11
CA ASN A 105 -15.78 16.92 -18.66
C ASN A 105 -16.15 15.48 -18.29
N ALA A 106 -15.62 15.03 -17.14
CA ALA A 106 -16.00 13.74 -16.56
C ALA A 106 -17.50 13.67 -16.27
N ASN A 107 -18.06 12.49 -16.36
CA ASN A 107 -19.44 12.25 -15.95
C ASN A 107 -19.54 12.29 -14.43
N TYR A 108 -20.46 13.12 -13.92
CA TYR A 108 -20.87 13.15 -12.50
C TYR A 108 -22.37 12.95 -12.33
N ASP A 109 -23.04 12.39 -13.36
CA ASP A 109 -24.44 12.02 -13.38
C ASP A 109 -24.56 10.51 -13.14
N GLU A 110 -25.06 10.13 -11.97
CA GLU A 110 -25.20 8.72 -11.58
C GLU A 110 -26.10 7.91 -12.55
N SER A 111 -27.07 8.56 -13.20
CA SER A 111 -27.95 7.90 -14.17
C SER A 111 -27.21 7.38 -15.41
N LYS A 112 -25.99 7.87 -15.66
CA LYS A 112 -25.12 7.52 -16.79
C LYS A 112 -23.89 6.71 -16.35
N ALA A 113 -23.78 6.41 -15.05
CA ALA A 113 -22.56 5.87 -14.48
C ALA A 113 -22.31 4.39 -14.76
N ASN A 114 -23.35 3.60 -15.10
CA ASN A 114 -23.25 2.14 -15.23
C ASN A 114 -23.53 1.65 -16.67
N PRO A 115 -22.69 2.00 -17.65
CA PRO A 115 -22.87 1.53 -19.04
C PRO A 115 -22.61 0.01 -19.18
N TYR A 116 -21.83 -0.57 -18.25
CA TYR A 116 -21.43 -1.98 -18.25
C TYR A 116 -21.75 -2.62 -16.88
N PRO A 117 -23.05 -2.95 -16.61
CA PRO A 117 -23.48 -3.40 -15.26
C PRO A 117 -23.04 -4.83 -14.92
N ASN A 118 -22.58 -5.62 -15.91
CA ASN A 118 -22.21 -7.01 -15.69
C ASN A 118 -20.72 -7.10 -15.32
N LEU A 119 -20.45 -7.44 -14.08
CA LEU A 119 -19.10 -7.68 -13.58
C LEU A 119 -18.63 -9.11 -13.89
N PRO A 120 -17.32 -9.34 -14.04
CA PRO A 120 -16.75 -10.68 -14.03
C PRO A 120 -17.18 -11.47 -12.80
N ALA A 121 -17.45 -12.76 -12.99
CA ALA A 121 -17.97 -13.59 -11.89
C ALA A 121 -16.85 -13.98 -10.93
N LEU A 122 -16.81 -13.37 -9.73
CA LEU A 122 -15.78 -13.56 -8.73
C LEU A 122 -15.53 -15.04 -8.37
N LEU A 123 -16.62 -15.77 -8.07
CA LEU A 123 -16.56 -17.16 -7.59
C LEU A 123 -16.80 -18.19 -8.70
N VAL A 124 -16.28 -17.89 -9.91
CA VAL A 124 -16.29 -18.83 -11.06
C VAL A 124 -14.88 -18.93 -11.62
N MET A 125 -14.37 -20.14 -11.73
CA MET A 125 -13.07 -20.43 -12.34
C MET A 125 -13.08 -20.13 -13.85
N ASN A 126 -11.91 -19.93 -14.45
CA ASN A 126 -11.79 -19.71 -15.90
C ASN A 126 -12.35 -20.88 -16.75
N ASN A 127 -12.42 -22.10 -16.19
CA ASN A 127 -13.03 -23.27 -16.81
C ASN A 127 -14.55 -23.37 -16.58
N GLY A 128 -15.20 -22.36 -15.99
CA GLY A 128 -16.63 -22.31 -15.71
C GLY A 128 -17.06 -23.01 -14.39
N ALA A 129 -16.16 -23.61 -13.63
CA ALA A 129 -16.49 -24.28 -12.39
C ALA A 129 -16.75 -23.28 -11.24
N ASN A 130 -17.80 -23.50 -10.46
CA ASN A 130 -18.10 -22.67 -9.29
C ASN A 130 -17.09 -22.90 -8.16
N VAL A 131 -16.67 -21.82 -7.51
CA VAL A 131 -15.81 -21.82 -6.32
C VAL A 131 -16.70 -21.90 -5.07
N LYS A 132 -16.57 -23.01 -4.32
CA LYS A 132 -17.42 -23.32 -3.15
C LYS A 132 -16.61 -23.60 -1.87
N THR A 133 -15.29 -23.67 -1.96
CA THR A 133 -14.40 -24.02 -0.83
C THR A 133 -13.18 -23.11 -0.81
N ALA A 134 -12.54 -22.97 0.36
CA ALA A 134 -11.28 -22.23 0.51
C ALA A 134 -10.16 -22.78 -0.41
N ALA A 135 -10.10 -24.09 -0.62
CA ALA A 135 -9.11 -24.70 -1.52
C ALA A 135 -9.35 -24.32 -3.01
N GLN A 136 -10.62 -24.22 -3.42
CA GLN A 136 -10.97 -23.72 -4.75
C GLN A 136 -10.71 -22.24 -4.86
N TRP A 137 -11.01 -21.45 -3.82
CA TRP A 137 -10.68 -20.04 -3.76
C TRP A 137 -9.18 -19.79 -3.95
N ALA A 138 -8.32 -20.57 -3.29
CA ALA A 138 -6.88 -20.47 -3.47
C ALA A 138 -6.41 -20.67 -4.94
N LYS A 139 -7.15 -21.47 -5.72
CA LYS A 139 -6.91 -21.63 -7.17
C LYS A 139 -7.44 -20.44 -7.96
N ARG A 140 -8.70 -20.03 -7.67
CA ARG A 140 -9.31 -18.86 -8.33
C ARG A 140 -8.53 -17.59 -8.09
N ARG A 141 -8.03 -17.40 -6.87
CA ARG A 141 -7.15 -16.30 -6.51
C ARG A 141 -5.95 -16.19 -7.47
N LYS A 142 -5.28 -17.30 -7.80
CA LYS A 142 -4.17 -17.31 -8.75
C LYS A 142 -4.57 -16.97 -10.18
N GLU A 143 -5.78 -17.37 -10.61
CA GLU A 143 -6.31 -16.96 -11.91
C GLU A 143 -6.56 -15.46 -11.97
N ILE A 144 -7.12 -14.87 -10.90
CA ILE A 144 -7.34 -13.43 -10.79
C ILE A 144 -6.01 -12.68 -10.75
N GLU A 145 -5.05 -13.10 -9.90
CA GLU A 145 -3.70 -12.55 -9.82
C GLU A 145 -3.04 -12.52 -11.21
N ALA A 146 -3.03 -13.64 -11.92
CA ALA A 146 -2.44 -13.74 -13.26
C ALA A 146 -3.12 -12.81 -14.28
N ALA A 147 -4.43 -12.63 -14.18
CA ALA A 147 -5.15 -11.72 -15.08
C ALA A 147 -4.83 -10.23 -14.79
N PHE A 148 -4.67 -9.85 -13.52
CA PHE A 148 -4.19 -8.51 -13.15
C PHE A 148 -2.72 -8.29 -13.53
N ASP A 149 -1.88 -9.32 -13.39
CA ASP A 149 -0.48 -9.31 -13.82
C ASP A 149 -0.36 -9.02 -15.32
N GLU A 150 -1.16 -9.68 -16.11
CA GLU A 150 -1.13 -9.56 -17.57
C GLU A 150 -1.71 -8.24 -18.07
N ASN A 151 -2.82 -7.77 -17.46
CA ASN A 151 -3.68 -6.77 -18.07
C ASN A 151 -3.68 -5.42 -17.35
N VAL A 152 -3.27 -5.34 -16.07
CA VAL A 152 -3.44 -4.11 -15.29
C VAL A 152 -2.14 -3.63 -14.67
N TYR A 153 -1.59 -4.34 -13.67
CA TYR A 153 -0.46 -3.81 -12.89
C TYR A 153 0.90 -4.30 -13.37
N GLY A 154 0.95 -5.31 -14.23
CA GLY A 154 2.18 -5.94 -14.74
C GLY A 154 2.75 -6.99 -13.78
N LYS A 155 3.62 -7.84 -14.29
CA LYS A 155 4.26 -8.92 -13.53
C LYS A 155 5.45 -8.41 -12.72
N TYR A 156 5.59 -8.90 -11.51
CA TYR A 156 6.86 -8.77 -10.81
C TYR A 156 7.97 -9.48 -11.59
N PRO A 157 9.19 -8.93 -11.62
CA PRO A 157 10.32 -9.63 -12.24
C PRO A 157 10.64 -10.92 -11.48
N ALA A 158 11.09 -11.95 -12.20
CA ALA A 158 11.43 -13.25 -11.61
C ALA A 158 12.56 -13.14 -10.57
N HIS A 159 13.45 -12.16 -10.73
CA HIS A 159 14.53 -11.85 -9.81
C HIS A 159 14.46 -10.38 -9.42
N ILE A 160 14.00 -10.13 -8.20
CA ILE A 160 14.01 -8.79 -7.60
C ILE A 160 15.24 -8.72 -6.68
N PRO A 161 16.04 -7.64 -6.77
CA PRO A 161 17.23 -7.49 -5.93
C PRO A 161 16.92 -7.56 -4.44
N ALA A 162 17.85 -8.11 -3.66
CA ALA A 162 17.77 -8.11 -2.20
C ALA A 162 17.91 -6.69 -1.63
N VAL A 163 17.36 -6.48 -0.44
CA VAL A 163 17.48 -5.21 0.28
C VAL A 163 18.18 -5.44 1.61
N THR A 164 19.23 -4.68 1.87
CA THR A 164 19.90 -4.62 3.18
C THR A 164 19.52 -3.32 3.88
N TRP A 165 19.27 -3.39 5.18
CA TRP A 165 18.80 -2.24 5.94
C TRP A 165 19.89 -1.66 6.82
N THR A 166 19.98 -0.33 6.85
CA THR A 166 20.75 0.41 7.83
C THR A 166 19.81 1.29 8.64
N VAL A 167 20.04 1.30 9.96
CA VAL A 167 19.37 2.23 10.87
C VAL A 167 20.31 3.44 11.03
N GLY A 168 19.81 4.60 10.62
CA GLY A 168 20.53 5.85 10.75
C GLY A 168 20.29 6.50 12.13
N ASN A 169 19.87 7.77 12.12
CA ASN A 169 19.63 8.50 13.35
C ASN A 169 18.37 7.99 14.09
N VAL A 170 18.48 7.76 15.40
CA VAL A 170 17.36 7.51 16.30
C VAL A 170 17.28 8.67 17.28
N GLN A 171 16.15 9.39 17.27
CA GLN A 171 16.00 10.58 18.09
C GLN A 171 14.61 10.65 18.75
N GLN A 172 14.56 11.26 19.91
CA GLN A 172 13.29 11.66 20.53
C GLN A 172 12.93 13.06 20.05
N MET A 173 11.68 13.22 19.62
CA MET A 173 11.17 14.52 19.22
C MET A 173 9.65 14.59 19.44
N THR A 174 9.09 15.78 19.33
CA THR A 174 7.63 15.96 19.34
C THR A 174 7.10 15.91 17.91
N VAL A 175 6.20 14.98 17.64
CA VAL A 175 5.50 14.84 16.37
C VAL A 175 4.02 15.15 16.57
N SER A 176 3.49 16.16 15.89
CA SER A 176 2.09 16.60 16.03
C SER A 176 1.65 16.83 17.50
N GLY A 177 2.56 17.33 18.33
CA GLY A 177 2.33 17.58 19.74
C GLY A 177 2.49 16.37 20.67
N VAL A 178 2.83 15.19 20.16
CA VAL A 178 3.01 13.95 20.94
C VAL A 178 4.50 13.59 21.00
N PRO A 179 5.07 13.29 22.18
CA PRO A 179 6.44 12.79 22.29
C PRO A 179 6.59 11.44 21.55
N ALA A 180 7.56 11.36 20.66
CA ALA A 180 7.79 10.20 19.81
C ALA A 180 9.28 9.85 19.69
N ILE A 181 9.57 8.60 19.36
CA ILE A 181 10.88 8.11 18.94
C ILE A 181 10.81 7.98 17.40
N VAL A 182 11.74 8.65 16.72
CA VAL A 182 11.87 8.62 15.27
C VAL A 182 13.15 7.88 14.91
N LYS A 183 13.01 6.85 14.10
CA LYS A 183 14.09 5.99 13.64
C LYS A 183 14.17 6.11 12.10
N HIS A 184 15.19 6.79 11.59
CA HIS A 184 15.45 6.85 10.15
C HIS A 184 16.05 5.54 9.68
N ILE A 185 15.46 4.93 8.65
CA ILE A 185 15.92 3.68 8.05
C ILE A 185 16.17 3.85 6.56
N VAL A 186 17.22 3.21 6.06
CA VAL A 186 17.56 3.20 4.65
C VAL A 186 17.75 1.76 4.18
N GLY A 187 16.91 1.33 3.25
CA GLY A 187 17.03 0.07 2.55
C GLY A 187 17.89 0.24 1.31
N HIS A 188 19.03 -0.42 1.28
CA HIS A 188 19.96 -0.44 0.13
C HIS A 188 19.60 -1.61 -0.76
N VAL A 189 19.12 -1.31 -1.96
CA VAL A 189 18.79 -2.32 -2.96
C VAL A 189 20.05 -2.79 -3.64
N ASP A 190 20.27 -4.10 -3.72
CA ASP A 190 21.43 -4.69 -4.39
C ASP A 190 21.41 -4.35 -5.89
N ASN A 191 22.38 -3.57 -6.32
CA ASN A 191 22.58 -3.19 -7.72
C ASN A 191 23.79 -3.83 -8.38
N SER A 192 24.33 -4.90 -7.80
CA SER A 192 25.54 -5.57 -8.30
C SER A 192 25.40 -6.07 -9.74
N ALA A 193 24.17 -6.45 -10.16
CA ALA A 193 23.87 -6.86 -11.52
C ALA A 193 23.83 -5.70 -12.53
N TYR A 194 23.55 -4.47 -12.07
CA TYR A 194 23.53 -3.26 -12.90
C TYR A 194 23.92 -2.01 -12.10
N PRO A 195 25.22 -1.77 -11.84
CA PRO A 195 25.69 -0.69 -10.96
C PRO A 195 25.41 0.74 -11.46
N ALA A 196 24.95 0.90 -12.71
CA ALA A 196 24.60 2.21 -13.26
C ALA A 196 23.38 2.85 -12.60
N ILE A 197 22.52 2.05 -11.93
CA ILE A 197 21.34 2.54 -11.21
C ILE A 197 21.48 2.16 -9.74
N THR A 198 21.35 3.15 -8.86
CA THR A 198 21.27 2.95 -7.41
C THR A 198 19.88 3.29 -6.94
N VAL A 199 19.30 2.42 -6.10
CA VAL A 199 17.97 2.59 -5.51
C VAL A 199 18.08 2.46 -4.00
N THR A 200 17.44 3.38 -3.27
CA THR A 200 17.29 3.32 -1.82
C THR A 200 15.81 3.38 -1.45
N ILE A 201 15.47 2.72 -0.35
CA ILE A 201 14.13 2.82 0.27
C ILE A 201 14.29 3.66 1.52
N GLU A 202 13.89 4.92 1.48
CA GLU A 202 14.01 5.86 2.59
C GLU A 202 12.72 5.95 3.37
N ALA A 203 12.79 5.76 4.69
CA ALA A 203 11.63 5.84 5.56
C ALA A 203 12.00 6.23 7.01
N ASP A 204 11.04 6.83 7.70
CA ASP A 204 11.10 7.14 9.12
C ASP A 204 10.07 6.29 9.87
N VAL A 205 10.52 5.43 10.76
CA VAL A 205 9.66 4.68 11.68
C VAL A 205 9.44 5.53 12.93
N VAL A 206 8.19 5.84 13.21
CA VAL A 206 7.79 6.71 14.32
C VAL A 206 6.95 5.93 15.31
N THR A 207 7.39 5.86 16.57
CA THR A 207 6.66 5.18 17.65
C THR A 207 6.43 6.13 18.82
N PRO A 208 5.32 5.98 19.59
CA PRO A 208 5.08 6.83 20.75
C PRO A 208 6.17 6.64 21.82
N ALA A 209 6.74 7.72 22.37
CA ALA A 209 7.73 7.60 23.44
C ALA A 209 7.16 6.94 24.72
N SER A 210 5.84 7.03 24.95
CA SER A 210 5.14 6.38 26.05
C SER A 210 5.12 4.85 25.98
N THR A 211 5.43 4.28 24.82
CA THR A 211 5.43 2.83 24.58
C THR A 211 6.84 2.25 24.49
N GLN A 212 7.87 3.03 24.83
CA GLN A 212 9.27 2.58 24.77
C GLN A 212 9.47 1.24 25.51
N GLY A 213 10.13 0.29 24.85
CA GLY A 213 10.32 -1.07 25.36
C GLY A 213 9.13 -2.00 25.18
N LYS A 214 8.08 -1.58 24.47
CA LYS A 214 6.92 -2.40 24.07
C LYS A 214 6.78 -2.41 22.56
N LYS A 215 6.35 -3.53 22.02
CA LYS A 215 6.00 -3.63 20.59
C LYS A 215 4.66 -2.96 20.33
N VAL A 216 4.62 -2.10 19.32
CA VAL A 216 3.40 -1.38 18.91
C VAL A 216 2.96 -1.77 17.49
N PRO A 217 1.67 -1.74 17.20
CA PRO A 217 1.18 -1.81 15.82
C PRO A 217 1.62 -0.58 15.02
N VAL A 218 1.83 -0.73 13.72
CA VAL A 218 2.35 0.34 12.85
C VAL A 218 1.55 0.42 11.54
N ILE A 219 1.31 1.64 11.06
CA ILE A 219 0.70 1.87 9.74
C ILE A 219 1.72 2.51 8.78
N ILE A 220 2.11 1.80 7.73
CA ILE A 220 2.94 2.37 6.66
C ILE A 220 2.10 3.41 5.89
N GLY A 221 2.62 4.62 5.71
CA GLY A 221 1.91 5.73 5.08
C GLY A 221 0.86 6.41 5.97
N GLY A 222 0.73 6.00 7.25
CA GLY A 222 -0.30 6.48 8.16
C GLY A 222 -0.10 7.88 8.70
N GLY A 223 1.12 8.39 8.71
CA GLY A 223 1.46 9.68 9.29
C GLY A 223 2.60 10.38 8.56
N SER A 224 2.91 11.60 9.00
CA SER A 224 4.00 12.42 8.48
C SER A 224 4.73 13.12 9.63
N LEU A 225 6.04 13.28 9.49
CA LEU A 225 6.86 14.06 10.44
C LEU A 225 6.59 15.58 10.36
N ARG A 226 6.08 16.04 9.23
CA ARG A 226 5.75 17.45 9.00
C ARG A 226 4.25 17.59 8.71
N PRO A 227 3.57 18.60 9.24
CA PRO A 227 2.19 18.87 8.87
C PRO A 227 2.08 19.06 7.36
N PHE A 228 1.13 18.36 6.75
CA PHE A 228 0.81 18.61 5.35
C PHE A 228 0.23 20.03 5.22
N ARG A 229 0.92 20.89 4.48
CA ARG A 229 0.42 22.23 4.14
C ARG A 229 0.16 22.27 2.65
N PHE A 230 -1.09 22.27 2.28
CA PHE A 230 -1.48 22.57 0.91
C PHE A 230 -1.35 24.09 0.68
N THR A 231 -0.37 24.50 -0.10
CA THR A 231 -0.27 25.88 -0.57
C THR A 231 -0.95 25.96 -1.92
N PRO A 232 -2.10 26.63 -2.04
CA PRO A 232 -2.75 26.81 -3.34
C PRO A 232 -1.79 27.53 -4.30
N ARG A 233 -1.70 27.04 -5.52
CA ARG A 233 -0.92 27.71 -6.56
C ARG A 233 -1.59 29.06 -6.86
N PRO A 234 -0.85 30.18 -6.98
CA PRO A 234 -1.42 31.44 -7.45
C PRO A 234 -2.09 31.21 -8.80
N ALA A 235 -3.36 31.60 -8.93
CA ALA A 235 -4.06 31.57 -10.20
C ALA A 235 -3.68 32.75 -11.06
N ALA A 236 -3.67 32.59 -12.37
CA ALA A 236 -3.61 33.72 -13.30
C ALA A 236 -4.88 34.59 -13.15
N PRO A 237 -4.81 35.87 -13.46
CA PRO A 237 -5.97 36.75 -13.40
C PRO A 237 -7.17 36.17 -14.17
N GLY A 238 -8.32 36.03 -13.50
CA GLY A 238 -9.54 35.46 -14.07
C GLY A 238 -9.67 33.93 -14.02
N GLN A 239 -8.67 33.21 -13.49
CA GLN A 239 -8.78 31.76 -13.22
C GLN A 239 -9.37 31.49 -11.84
N ILE A 240 -10.26 30.50 -11.76
CA ILE A 240 -10.75 29.98 -10.48
C ILE A 240 -9.61 29.21 -9.79
N VAL A 241 -9.29 29.59 -8.56
CA VAL A 241 -8.41 28.78 -7.71
C VAL A 241 -9.22 27.66 -7.12
N HIS A 242 -9.04 26.44 -7.61
CA HIS A 242 -9.66 25.27 -7.00
C HIS A 242 -8.99 24.98 -5.66
N ARG A 243 -9.80 24.96 -4.61
CA ARG A 243 -9.37 24.69 -3.23
C ARG A 243 -9.77 23.28 -2.82
N LEU A 244 -9.01 22.71 -1.91
CA LEU A 244 -9.37 21.48 -1.27
C LEU A 244 -10.41 21.76 -0.17
N ALA A 245 -11.63 21.21 -0.31
CA ALA A 245 -12.65 21.31 0.74
C ALA A 245 -12.24 20.41 1.92
N MET A 246 -11.79 21.03 2.99
CA MET A 246 -11.31 20.39 4.22
C MET A 246 -12.20 20.77 5.40
N PRO A 247 -12.26 19.97 6.47
CA PRO A 247 -12.77 20.43 7.75
C PRO A 247 -11.95 21.63 8.28
N ASP A 248 -12.56 22.50 9.06
CA ASP A 248 -11.85 23.63 9.70
C ASP A 248 -10.69 23.14 10.59
N ASN A 249 -10.89 22.02 11.30
CA ASN A 249 -9.90 21.35 12.12
C ASN A 249 -9.78 19.89 11.66
N PRO A 250 -9.01 19.61 10.59
CA PRO A 250 -8.88 18.26 10.10
C PRO A 250 -8.18 17.37 11.12
N PRO A 251 -8.67 16.12 11.34
CA PRO A 251 -7.96 15.16 12.16
C PRO A 251 -6.53 14.96 11.68
N ASP A 252 -5.59 15.07 12.60
CA ASP A 252 -4.17 14.80 12.36
C ASP A 252 -3.88 13.33 12.61
N SER A 253 -3.61 12.59 11.54
CA SER A 253 -3.39 11.14 11.60
C SER A 253 -2.17 10.77 12.46
N SER A 254 -1.08 11.56 12.38
CA SER A 254 0.12 11.32 13.19
C SER A 254 -0.19 11.43 14.67
N LYS A 255 -0.93 12.47 15.06
CA LYS A 255 -1.38 12.66 16.44
C LYS A 255 -2.28 11.52 16.91
N LEU A 256 -3.31 11.20 16.13
CA LEU A 256 -4.28 10.16 16.45
C LEU A 256 -3.62 8.79 16.63
N LEU A 257 -2.70 8.42 15.74
CA LEU A 257 -1.96 7.16 15.83
C LEU A 257 -1.11 7.12 17.11
N LEU A 258 -0.29 8.13 17.35
CA LEU A 258 0.61 8.16 18.49
C LEU A 258 -0.14 8.20 19.84
N GLU A 259 -1.26 8.93 19.94
CA GLU A 259 -2.12 8.96 21.12
C GLU A 259 -2.81 7.61 21.37
N ALA A 260 -3.16 6.88 20.31
CA ALA A 260 -3.72 5.53 20.38
C ALA A 260 -2.67 4.43 20.70
N GLY A 261 -1.40 4.78 20.83
CA GLY A 261 -0.32 3.81 21.06
C GLY A 261 0.14 3.09 19.79
N TRP A 262 -0.22 3.58 18.61
CA TRP A 262 0.23 3.08 17.32
C TRP A 262 1.44 3.88 16.83
N GLY A 263 2.33 3.21 16.10
CA GLY A 263 3.35 3.87 15.30
C GLY A 263 2.89 4.08 13.87
N PHE A 264 3.71 4.81 13.11
CA PHE A 264 3.56 4.92 11.67
C PHE A 264 4.92 4.94 10.96
N VAL A 265 4.92 4.67 9.66
CA VAL A 265 6.08 4.87 8.80
C VAL A 265 5.77 5.99 7.80
N ALA A 266 6.58 7.04 7.86
CA ALA A 266 6.63 8.06 6.80
C ALA A 266 7.66 7.61 5.75
N ARG A 267 7.23 7.39 4.51
CA ARG A 267 8.09 6.89 3.43
C ARG A 267 8.21 7.85 2.25
N ASN A 268 9.34 7.79 1.58
CA ASN A 268 9.58 8.49 0.32
C ASN A 268 9.49 7.51 -0.86
N SER A 269 8.30 7.36 -1.45
CA SER A 269 8.10 6.45 -2.58
C SER A 269 8.92 6.85 -3.83
N SER A 270 9.25 8.14 -3.99
CA SER A 270 10.04 8.64 -5.11
C SER A 270 11.52 8.22 -5.04
N SER A 271 12.03 7.83 -3.85
CA SER A 271 13.38 7.28 -3.74
C SER A 271 13.50 5.92 -4.41
N VAL A 272 12.39 5.21 -4.56
CA VAL A 272 12.30 3.88 -5.17
C VAL A 272 11.97 3.97 -6.66
N GLN A 273 10.93 4.74 -6.99
CA GLN A 273 10.44 4.89 -8.36
C GLN A 273 9.74 6.23 -8.52
N ALA A 274 10.17 6.99 -9.52
CA ALA A 274 9.56 8.28 -9.85
C ALA A 274 8.11 8.10 -10.35
N ASP A 275 7.24 9.06 -10.01
CA ASP A 275 5.83 9.12 -10.42
C ASP A 275 5.68 9.77 -11.80
N ASN A 276 6.29 9.19 -12.81
CA ASN A 276 6.19 9.63 -14.21
C ASN A 276 6.72 8.57 -15.17
N GLY A 277 6.30 8.64 -16.43
CA GLY A 277 6.74 7.74 -17.49
C GLY A 277 8.21 7.88 -17.87
N ALA A 278 8.79 9.09 -17.68
CA ALA A 278 10.21 9.36 -17.92
C ALA A 278 11.16 8.62 -16.94
N GLY A 279 10.61 8.04 -15.88
CA GLY A 279 11.35 7.27 -14.89
C GLY A 279 11.28 5.75 -15.08
N LEU A 280 10.59 5.24 -16.11
CA LEU A 280 10.38 3.80 -16.27
C LEU A 280 11.66 3.01 -16.63
N ASP A 281 12.68 3.68 -17.14
CA ASP A 281 14.02 3.13 -17.36
C ASP A 281 15.01 3.43 -16.21
N LYS A 282 14.50 3.97 -15.10
CA LYS A 282 15.23 4.38 -13.88
C LYS A 282 14.58 3.76 -12.66
N GLY A 283 15.07 4.12 -11.45
CA GLY A 283 14.55 3.57 -10.21
C GLY A 283 14.60 2.05 -10.19
N ILE A 284 13.70 1.41 -9.43
CA ILE A 284 13.71 -0.06 -9.30
C ILE A 284 13.31 -0.76 -10.60
N ILE A 285 12.40 -0.16 -11.38
CA ILE A 285 12.00 -0.74 -12.69
C ILE A 285 13.19 -0.74 -13.64
N GLY A 286 13.90 0.39 -13.76
CA GLY A 286 15.10 0.47 -14.58
C GLY A 286 16.24 -0.40 -14.08
N LEU A 287 16.43 -0.54 -12.76
CA LEU A 287 17.45 -1.41 -12.18
C LEU A 287 17.25 -2.87 -12.62
N VAL A 288 16.05 -3.42 -12.46
CA VAL A 288 15.76 -4.82 -12.83
C VAL A 288 15.76 -5.06 -14.34
N ASN A 289 15.51 -4.02 -15.13
CA ASN A 289 15.54 -4.07 -16.59
C ASN A 289 16.89 -3.63 -17.18
N HIS A 290 17.88 -3.41 -16.33
CA HIS A 290 19.24 -2.98 -16.75
C HIS A 290 19.21 -1.70 -17.62
N GLY A 291 18.38 -0.72 -17.25
CA GLY A 291 18.18 0.53 -17.97
C GLY A 291 17.47 0.39 -19.33
N GLN A 292 16.96 -0.80 -19.65
CA GLN A 292 16.18 -1.03 -20.87
C GLN A 292 14.72 -0.66 -20.65
N PRO A 293 14.01 -0.22 -21.71
CA PRO A 293 12.57 -0.02 -21.65
C PRO A 293 11.84 -1.29 -21.20
N ARG A 294 10.79 -1.13 -20.37
CA ARG A 294 10.01 -2.25 -19.89
C ARG A 294 9.26 -2.96 -21.02
N LYS A 295 8.95 -4.25 -20.81
CA LYS A 295 8.02 -5.00 -21.64
C LYS A 295 6.59 -4.57 -21.34
N LEU A 296 5.65 -4.94 -22.21
CA LEU A 296 4.24 -4.57 -22.04
C LEU A 296 3.56 -5.21 -20.81
N ASP A 297 4.08 -6.35 -20.34
CA ASP A 297 3.59 -7.06 -19.16
C ASP A 297 4.49 -6.89 -17.92
N ASP A 298 5.52 -6.06 -18.00
CA ASP A 298 6.33 -5.69 -16.82
C ASP A 298 5.52 -4.76 -15.89
N TRP A 299 5.87 -4.79 -14.63
CA TRP A 299 5.24 -4.02 -13.57
C TRP A 299 5.25 -2.50 -13.80
N GLY A 300 4.16 -1.86 -13.34
CA GLY A 300 4.05 -0.41 -13.30
C GLY A 300 4.52 0.17 -11.95
N VAL A 301 4.47 1.49 -11.87
CA VAL A 301 4.94 2.26 -10.69
C VAL A 301 4.15 1.90 -9.44
N LEU A 302 2.84 1.60 -9.54
CA LEU A 302 2.03 1.20 -8.37
C LEU A 302 2.59 -0.08 -7.72
N ARG A 303 3.00 -1.07 -8.52
CA ARG A 303 3.65 -2.28 -8.01
C ARG A 303 5.06 -2.05 -7.48
N ALA A 304 5.81 -1.14 -8.09
CA ALA A 304 7.12 -0.75 -7.58
C ALA A 304 7.03 -0.12 -6.18
N TRP A 305 6.02 0.72 -5.93
CA TRP A 305 5.76 1.28 -4.60
C TRP A 305 5.23 0.22 -3.62
N ALA A 306 4.34 -0.68 -4.06
CA ALA A 306 3.86 -1.79 -3.25
C ALA A 306 5.00 -2.74 -2.85
N TRP A 307 5.94 -3.01 -3.76
CA TRP A 307 7.15 -3.76 -3.44
C TRP A 307 7.97 -3.09 -2.34
N ALA A 308 8.16 -1.77 -2.43
CA ALA A 308 8.90 -1.04 -1.40
C ALA A 308 8.22 -1.12 -0.02
N ASP A 309 6.89 -1.01 0.04
CA ASP A 309 6.13 -1.18 1.28
C ASP A 309 6.30 -2.60 1.86
N SER A 310 6.34 -3.63 1.01
CA SER A 310 6.64 -5.01 1.42
C SER A 310 8.08 -5.15 1.95
N ARG A 311 9.06 -4.43 1.39
CA ARG A 311 10.44 -4.41 1.92
C ARG A 311 10.54 -3.68 3.25
N ILE A 312 9.79 -2.58 3.42
CA ILE A 312 9.68 -1.91 4.72
C ILE A 312 9.06 -2.88 5.76
N LEU A 313 8.05 -3.66 5.40
CA LEU A 313 7.47 -4.68 6.28
C LEU A 313 8.52 -5.73 6.69
N ASP A 314 9.43 -6.16 5.80
CA ASP A 314 10.51 -7.09 6.15
C ASP A 314 11.39 -6.51 7.28
N TYR A 315 11.74 -5.22 7.21
CA TYR A 315 12.46 -4.54 8.27
C TYR A 315 11.63 -4.48 9.57
N LEU A 316 10.37 -4.04 9.49
CA LEU A 316 9.50 -3.87 10.66
C LEU A 316 9.28 -5.18 11.41
N GLN A 317 9.29 -6.33 10.74
CA GLN A 317 9.19 -7.65 11.37
C GLN A 317 10.42 -7.99 12.23
N THR A 318 11.55 -7.32 11.99
CA THR A 318 12.79 -7.49 12.78
C THR A 318 12.98 -6.39 13.84
N ASP A 319 12.21 -5.29 13.75
CA ASP A 319 12.33 -4.16 14.66
C ASP A 319 11.79 -4.51 16.07
N PRO A 320 12.60 -4.35 17.14
CA PRO A 320 12.19 -4.72 18.49
C PRO A 320 11.02 -3.88 19.05
N ASP A 321 10.79 -2.69 18.50
CA ASP A 321 9.74 -1.76 18.95
C ASP A 321 8.42 -1.94 18.20
N VAL A 322 8.38 -2.83 17.18
CA VAL A 322 7.21 -3.03 16.30
C VAL A 322 6.60 -4.42 16.49
N ASP A 323 5.27 -4.48 16.62
CA ASP A 323 4.52 -5.72 16.46
C ASP A 323 4.39 -6.04 14.96
N GLY A 324 5.37 -6.78 14.44
CA GLY A 324 5.42 -7.16 13.01
C GLY A 324 4.23 -7.98 12.52
N THR A 325 3.35 -8.45 13.41
CA THR A 325 2.09 -9.13 13.04
C THR A 325 0.91 -8.17 12.91
N LYS A 326 1.08 -6.91 13.35
CA LYS A 326 0.06 -5.85 13.32
C LYS A 326 0.51 -4.65 12.49
N VAL A 327 1.18 -4.91 11.37
CA VAL A 327 1.55 -3.85 10.42
C VAL A 327 0.44 -3.69 9.38
N GLY A 328 -0.07 -2.48 9.27
CA GLY A 328 -1.02 -2.07 8.25
C GLY A 328 -0.40 -1.16 7.20
N VAL A 329 -1.17 -0.85 6.17
CA VAL A 329 -0.80 0.12 5.13
C VAL A 329 -1.92 1.11 4.88
N MET A 330 -1.57 2.35 4.63
CA MET A 330 -2.51 3.40 4.23
C MET A 330 -2.00 4.09 2.98
N GLY A 331 -2.93 4.44 2.09
CA GLY A 331 -2.67 5.32 0.97
C GLY A 331 -3.89 6.15 0.59
N HIS A 332 -3.62 7.31 0.00
CA HIS A 332 -4.63 8.24 -0.49
C HIS A 332 -4.40 8.53 -1.97
N SER A 333 -5.48 8.67 -2.76
CA SER A 333 -5.37 8.93 -4.20
C SER A 333 -4.58 7.82 -4.90
N ARG A 334 -3.59 8.14 -5.74
CA ARG A 334 -2.64 7.16 -6.34
C ARG A 334 -1.90 6.32 -5.29
N GLY A 335 -1.62 6.90 -4.12
CA GLY A 335 -1.11 6.14 -2.98
C GLY A 335 -2.12 5.12 -2.45
N GLY A 336 -3.44 5.41 -2.55
CA GLY A 336 -4.52 4.46 -2.25
C GLY A 336 -4.57 3.30 -3.25
N LYS A 337 -4.33 3.57 -4.55
CA LYS A 337 -4.15 2.53 -5.56
C LYS A 337 -2.97 1.60 -5.17
N ALA A 338 -1.80 2.16 -4.81
CA ALA A 338 -0.64 1.37 -4.37
C ALA A 338 -0.89 0.59 -3.07
N ALA A 339 -1.60 1.19 -2.10
CA ALA A 339 -1.96 0.51 -0.86
C ALA A 339 -2.91 -0.68 -1.10
N LEU A 340 -3.84 -0.56 -2.06
CA LEU A 340 -4.67 -1.67 -2.49
C LEU A 340 -3.83 -2.78 -3.13
N VAL A 341 -2.86 -2.40 -3.98
CA VAL A 341 -1.94 -3.35 -4.64
C VAL A 341 -1.14 -4.13 -3.60
N VAL A 342 -0.51 -3.47 -2.64
CA VAL A 342 0.29 -4.18 -1.63
C VAL A 342 -0.58 -5.07 -0.73
N MET A 343 -1.80 -4.63 -0.40
CA MET A 343 -2.74 -5.46 0.36
C MET A 343 -3.16 -6.72 -0.38
N ALA A 344 -3.31 -6.65 -1.71
CA ALA A 344 -3.63 -7.82 -2.53
C ALA A 344 -2.42 -8.76 -2.68
N ASP A 345 -1.23 -8.21 -2.93
CA ASP A 345 -0.03 -8.94 -3.29
C ASP A 345 0.71 -9.55 -2.07
N ASP A 346 0.71 -8.86 -0.92
CA ASP A 346 1.43 -9.30 0.28
C ASP A 346 0.48 -9.64 1.45
N PRO A 347 0.25 -10.94 1.72
CA PRO A 347 -0.68 -11.39 2.75
C PRO A 347 -0.23 -11.10 4.19
N ARG A 348 0.98 -10.62 4.42
CA ARG A 348 1.52 -10.31 5.75
C ARG A 348 0.99 -8.99 6.32
N PHE A 349 0.49 -8.09 5.47
CA PHE A 349 -0.17 -6.87 5.96
C PHE A 349 -1.46 -7.21 6.68
N ALA A 350 -1.60 -6.73 7.90
CA ALA A 350 -2.72 -7.08 8.78
C ALA A 350 -4.01 -6.31 8.46
N ILE A 351 -3.91 -5.08 7.95
CA ILE A 351 -5.05 -4.19 7.66
C ILE A 351 -4.67 -3.14 6.61
N GLY A 352 -5.64 -2.70 5.81
CA GLY A 352 -5.45 -1.61 4.86
C GLY A 352 -6.45 -0.47 5.05
N TYR A 353 -6.00 0.79 4.83
CA TYR A 353 -6.87 1.94 4.63
C TYR A 353 -6.66 2.48 3.21
N ILE A 354 -7.64 2.26 2.38
CA ILE A 354 -7.66 2.64 0.95
C ILE A 354 -8.53 3.89 0.83
N SER A 355 -7.89 5.05 0.68
CA SER A 355 -8.58 6.33 0.67
C SER A 355 -8.62 6.94 -0.72
N SER A 356 -9.82 7.29 -1.19
CA SER A 356 -10.06 8.03 -2.44
C SER A 356 -9.21 7.50 -3.60
N SER A 357 -9.23 6.18 -3.81
CA SER A 357 -8.29 5.54 -4.75
C SER A 357 -8.78 5.53 -6.20
N GLY A 358 -10.08 5.73 -6.44
CA GLY A 358 -10.66 5.84 -7.79
C GLY A 358 -10.42 4.65 -8.71
N ALA A 359 -10.57 4.89 -9.99
CA ALA A 359 -10.33 3.91 -11.05
C ALA A 359 -8.85 3.48 -11.08
N GLY A 360 -8.60 2.19 -11.29
CA GLY A 360 -7.25 1.60 -11.08
C GLY A 360 -6.86 1.49 -9.61
N GLY A 361 -7.80 1.71 -8.70
CA GLY A 361 -7.78 1.43 -7.29
C GLY A 361 -9.02 0.63 -6.92
N ALA A 362 -9.79 1.09 -5.92
CA ALA A 362 -10.98 0.39 -5.44
C ALA A 362 -12.24 0.66 -6.27
N ASP A 363 -12.24 1.62 -7.18
CA ASP A 363 -13.37 1.89 -8.06
C ASP A 363 -13.44 0.92 -9.23
N LEU A 364 -14.66 0.58 -9.66
CA LEU A 364 -14.93 -0.31 -10.81
C LEU A 364 -14.50 0.35 -12.13
N PHE A 365 -13.66 -0.33 -12.90
CA PHE A 365 -13.31 0.11 -14.27
C PHE A 365 -14.53 0.22 -15.20
N ARG A 366 -15.57 -0.59 -14.96
CA ARG A 366 -16.79 -0.62 -15.75
C ARG A 366 -17.75 0.53 -15.46
N ARG A 367 -17.44 1.38 -14.50
CA ARG A 367 -18.19 2.61 -14.25
C ARG A 367 -17.70 3.75 -15.13
N ASN A 368 -18.60 4.60 -15.53
CA ASN A 368 -18.33 5.84 -16.23
C ASN A 368 -18.67 7.01 -15.30
N TYR A 369 -17.82 7.24 -14.30
CA TYR A 369 -17.98 8.34 -13.34
C TYR A 369 -16.60 8.82 -12.90
N GLY A 370 -16.37 10.14 -12.93
CA GLY A 370 -15.08 10.69 -12.52
C GLY A 370 -13.92 10.31 -13.47
N GLU A 371 -12.88 9.69 -12.91
CA GLU A 371 -11.67 9.27 -13.60
C GLU A 371 -11.96 8.17 -14.63
N THR A 372 -11.46 8.32 -15.86
CA THR A 372 -11.75 7.42 -16.97
C THR A 372 -10.52 6.62 -17.40
N LEU A 373 -10.72 5.56 -18.20
CA LEU A 373 -9.63 4.85 -18.86
C LEU A 373 -8.77 5.79 -19.73
N GLY A 374 -9.38 6.80 -20.35
CA GLY A 374 -8.64 7.82 -21.10
C GLY A 374 -7.63 8.59 -20.25
N ASN A 375 -7.97 8.85 -18.98
CA ASN A 375 -7.06 9.47 -18.01
C ASN A 375 -5.95 8.49 -17.61
N LEU A 376 -6.31 7.29 -17.12
CA LEU A 376 -5.36 6.28 -16.66
C LEU A 376 -4.37 5.84 -17.77
N CYS A 377 -4.78 5.87 -19.02
CA CYS A 377 -3.93 5.61 -20.18
C CYS A 377 -3.29 6.88 -20.76
N GLY A 378 -3.51 8.05 -20.15
CA GLY A 378 -2.89 9.32 -20.52
C GLY A 378 -1.40 9.39 -20.22
N ALA A 379 -0.68 10.34 -20.82
CA ALA A 379 0.77 10.50 -20.62
C ALA A 379 1.17 10.78 -19.14
N GLU A 380 0.23 11.27 -18.32
CA GLU A 380 0.47 11.59 -16.92
C GLU A 380 0.25 10.42 -15.96
N GLU A 381 -0.40 9.30 -16.40
CA GLU A 381 -0.83 8.23 -15.50
C GLU A 381 -0.51 6.80 -16.01
N PHE A 382 -0.27 6.61 -17.33
CA PHE A 382 -0.04 5.26 -17.93
C PHE A 382 1.07 4.47 -17.24
N HIS A 383 2.06 5.14 -16.69
CA HIS A 383 3.21 4.54 -16.02
C HIS A 383 2.85 3.81 -14.73
N TRP A 384 1.66 4.09 -14.15
CA TRP A 384 1.18 3.37 -12.96
C TRP A 384 0.91 1.90 -13.25
N PHE A 385 0.54 1.57 -14.48
CA PHE A 385 0.08 0.27 -14.93
C PHE A 385 1.09 -0.42 -15.86
N ALA A 386 0.83 -1.68 -16.20
CA ALA A 386 1.52 -2.37 -17.29
C ALA A 386 1.23 -1.71 -18.64
N GLY A 387 2.14 -1.82 -19.60
CA GLY A 387 1.91 -1.33 -20.94
C GLY A 387 0.68 -1.96 -21.62
N ASN A 388 0.37 -3.23 -21.30
CA ASN A 388 -0.83 -3.92 -21.81
C ASN A 388 -2.15 -3.21 -21.44
N PHE A 389 -2.18 -2.47 -20.34
CA PHE A 389 -3.37 -1.73 -19.88
C PHE A 389 -3.82 -0.67 -20.89
N LEU A 390 -2.91 -0.11 -21.68
CA LEU A 390 -3.19 0.89 -22.71
C LEU A 390 -4.25 0.41 -23.74
N ARG A 391 -4.41 -0.90 -23.93
CA ARG A 391 -5.43 -1.47 -24.84
C ARG A 391 -6.83 -1.00 -24.52
N TYR A 392 -7.16 -0.92 -23.23
CA TYR A 392 -8.52 -0.62 -22.77
C TYR A 392 -8.88 0.86 -22.87
N GLY A 393 -7.87 1.74 -22.94
CA GLY A 393 -8.06 3.17 -23.23
C GLY A 393 -7.98 3.54 -24.71
N ALA A 394 -7.78 2.58 -25.62
CA ALA A 394 -7.75 2.84 -27.05
C ALA A 394 -9.15 3.14 -27.61
N VAL A 395 -9.22 3.92 -28.71
CA VAL A 395 -10.49 4.18 -29.42
C VAL A 395 -11.09 2.88 -29.92
N GLY A 396 -12.37 2.67 -29.67
CA GLY A 396 -13.09 1.43 -30.03
C GLY A 396 -13.02 0.33 -28.96
N HIS A 397 -12.25 0.51 -27.90
CA HIS A 397 -12.16 -0.40 -26.76
C HIS A 397 -12.85 0.18 -25.51
N SER A 398 -13.09 -0.63 -24.50
CA SER A 398 -13.75 -0.23 -23.26
C SER A 398 -13.39 -1.14 -22.10
N ALA A 399 -13.76 -0.73 -20.87
CA ALA A 399 -13.62 -1.55 -19.68
C ALA A 399 -14.40 -2.87 -19.75
N ASN A 400 -15.44 -2.97 -20.59
CA ASN A 400 -16.20 -4.20 -20.75
C ASN A 400 -15.37 -5.37 -21.33
N GLU A 401 -14.28 -5.07 -22.01
CA GLU A 401 -13.35 -6.06 -22.58
C GLU A 401 -12.30 -6.55 -21.56
N MET A 402 -12.19 -5.89 -20.44
CA MET A 402 -11.25 -6.30 -19.38
C MET A 402 -11.67 -7.66 -18.82
N PRO A 403 -10.73 -8.62 -18.66
CA PRO A 403 -11.03 -9.94 -18.09
C PRO A 403 -11.29 -9.89 -16.59
N VAL A 404 -10.97 -8.76 -15.94
CA VAL A 404 -11.08 -8.52 -14.49
C VAL A 404 -11.69 -7.15 -14.21
N ASP A 405 -12.08 -6.94 -12.94
CA ASP A 405 -12.46 -5.62 -12.44
C ASP A 405 -12.06 -5.48 -10.95
N SER A 406 -12.05 -4.26 -10.44
CA SER A 406 -11.51 -3.92 -9.11
C SER A 406 -12.11 -4.74 -7.95
N HIS A 407 -13.37 -5.19 -8.03
CA HIS A 407 -13.97 -6.06 -7.01
C HIS A 407 -13.22 -7.40 -6.84
N GLU A 408 -12.68 -7.96 -7.94
CA GLU A 408 -11.87 -9.18 -7.86
C GLU A 408 -10.52 -8.89 -7.20
N PHE A 409 -9.94 -7.70 -7.46
CA PHE A 409 -8.68 -7.31 -6.83
C PHE A 409 -8.84 -7.05 -5.33
N ILE A 410 -9.93 -6.37 -4.92
CA ILE A 410 -10.30 -6.21 -3.51
C ILE A 410 -10.47 -7.59 -2.85
N ALA A 411 -11.09 -8.55 -3.55
CA ALA A 411 -11.30 -9.90 -3.02
C ALA A 411 -10.00 -10.67 -2.72
N LEU A 412 -8.87 -10.33 -3.37
CA LEU A 412 -7.56 -10.90 -3.05
C LEU A 412 -7.10 -10.57 -1.62
N ILE A 413 -7.66 -9.56 -0.97
CA ILE A 413 -7.35 -9.21 0.42
C ILE A 413 -7.97 -10.20 1.40
N ALA A 414 -9.08 -10.86 1.03
CA ALA A 414 -9.81 -11.75 1.93
C ALA A 414 -8.91 -12.85 2.54
N PRO A 415 -9.02 -13.13 3.86
CA PRO A 415 -10.05 -12.66 4.79
C PRO A 415 -9.63 -11.44 5.64
N ARG A 416 -8.53 -10.74 5.31
CA ARG A 416 -7.98 -9.62 6.09
C ARG A 416 -8.89 -8.40 6.05
N PRO A 417 -8.88 -7.56 7.11
CA PRO A 417 -9.70 -6.35 7.16
C PRO A 417 -9.17 -5.26 6.21
N VAL A 418 -10.10 -4.52 5.61
CA VAL A 418 -9.81 -3.36 4.78
C VAL A 418 -10.86 -2.28 4.98
N PHE A 419 -10.41 -1.03 5.14
CA PHE A 419 -11.24 0.16 5.20
C PHE A 419 -11.13 0.90 3.86
N ILE A 420 -12.25 1.13 3.19
CA ILE A 420 -12.32 1.88 1.93
C ILE A 420 -13.11 3.16 2.21
N GLY A 421 -12.60 4.30 1.75
CA GLY A 421 -13.29 5.56 1.98
C GLY A 421 -12.99 6.59 0.91
N GLY A 422 -13.91 7.55 0.78
CA GLY A 422 -13.81 8.68 -0.14
C GLY A 422 -14.55 9.90 0.36
N GLY A 423 -14.41 11.00 -0.38
CA GLY A 423 -15.12 12.24 -0.13
C GLY A 423 -16.35 12.41 -1.02
N ALA A 424 -16.84 13.64 -1.08
CA ALA A 424 -18.09 13.98 -1.71
C ALA A 424 -17.92 14.69 -3.06
N LEU A 425 -18.97 14.63 -3.89
CA LEU A 425 -19.19 15.59 -4.96
C LEU A 425 -19.48 16.97 -4.36
N ILE A 426 -18.70 17.96 -4.78
CA ILE A 426 -18.93 19.37 -4.41
C ILE A 426 -19.10 20.17 -5.70
N THR A 427 -20.20 20.93 -5.79
CA THR A 427 -20.58 21.63 -7.01
C THR A 427 -20.28 23.12 -6.98
N THR A 428 -19.83 23.68 -5.85
CA THR A 428 -19.42 25.09 -5.79
C THR A 428 -18.15 25.29 -6.60
N PRO A 429 -18.05 26.30 -7.46
CA PRO A 429 -16.92 26.44 -8.40
C PRO A 429 -15.54 26.41 -7.74
N GLU A 430 -15.43 26.94 -6.51
CA GLU A 430 -14.19 27.02 -5.76
C GLU A 430 -13.71 25.65 -5.28
N TYR A 431 -14.61 24.70 -5.00
CA TYR A 431 -14.31 23.38 -4.42
C TYR A 431 -14.66 22.21 -5.35
N ALA A 432 -15.28 22.48 -6.50
CA ALA A 432 -15.67 21.46 -7.45
C ALA A 432 -14.45 20.77 -8.09
N PRO A 433 -14.55 19.46 -8.38
CA PRO A 433 -15.66 18.56 -8.11
C PRO A 433 -15.61 17.91 -6.72
N GLY A 434 -14.83 18.42 -5.78
CA GLY A 434 -14.59 17.81 -4.49
C GLY A 434 -13.74 16.54 -4.62
N ASP A 435 -14.34 15.40 -4.25
CA ASP A 435 -13.73 14.07 -4.40
C ASP A 435 -14.50 13.17 -5.40
N ALA A 436 -15.44 13.75 -6.14
CA ALA A 436 -16.25 12.98 -7.10
C ALA A 436 -15.44 12.31 -8.19
N TRP A 437 -14.24 12.85 -8.50
CA TRP A 437 -13.29 12.25 -9.42
C TRP A 437 -12.96 10.79 -9.07
N GLN A 438 -13.03 10.42 -7.79
CA GLN A 438 -12.66 9.10 -7.27
C GLN A 438 -13.84 8.12 -7.15
N ASP A 439 -15.04 8.50 -7.54
CA ASP A 439 -16.25 7.68 -7.50
C ASP A 439 -16.45 6.86 -6.21
N ALA A 440 -16.82 7.51 -5.13
CA ALA A 440 -17.05 6.83 -3.85
C ALA A 440 -18.11 5.73 -3.94
N GLN A 441 -19.13 5.90 -4.81
CA GLN A 441 -20.17 4.89 -5.02
C GLN A 441 -19.61 3.68 -5.79
N GLY A 442 -18.76 3.87 -6.79
CA GLY A 442 -18.10 2.79 -7.51
C GLY A 442 -17.16 1.99 -6.62
N MET A 443 -16.40 2.67 -5.74
CA MET A 443 -15.57 2.00 -4.72
C MET A 443 -16.44 1.16 -3.75
N PHE A 444 -17.59 1.66 -3.34
CA PHE A 444 -18.54 0.91 -2.52
C PHE A 444 -19.08 -0.30 -3.26
N MET A 445 -19.48 -0.16 -4.52
CA MET A 445 -20.03 -1.24 -5.34
C MET A 445 -18.99 -2.36 -5.52
N ALA A 446 -17.74 -2.01 -5.76
CA ALA A 446 -16.65 -2.97 -5.85
C ALA A 446 -16.42 -3.71 -4.51
N ALA A 447 -16.44 -2.99 -3.40
CA ALA A 447 -16.32 -3.58 -2.06
C ALA A 447 -17.47 -4.55 -1.74
N ALA A 448 -18.68 -4.19 -2.13
CA ALA A 448 -19.88 -5.06 -1.99
C ALA A 448 -19.75 -6.32 -2.86
N ALA A 449 -19.34 -6.17 -4.12
CA ALA A 449 -19.15 -7.28 -5.06
C ALA A 449 -17.97 -8.20 -4.68
N ALA A 450 -16.99 -7.71 -3.93
CA ALA A 450 -15.88 -8.50 -3.38
C ALA A 450 -16.29 -9.35 -2.15
N SER A 451 -17.34 -8.96 -1.42
CA SER A 451 -17.76 -9.57 -0.15
C SER A 451 -17.98 -11.10 -0.17
N PRO A 452 -18.40 -11.74 -1.29
CA PRO A 452 -18.54 -13.18 -1.36
C PRO A 452 -17.26 -13.96 -1.06
N ALA A 453 -16.06 -13.38 -1.29
CA ALA A 453 -14.78 -14.02 -0.95
C ALA A 453 -14.61 -14.15 0.58
N TRP A 454 -14.97 -13.13 1.35
CA TRP A 454 -14.97 -13.20 2.82
C TRP A 454 -15.97 -14.21 3.34
N LYS A 455 -17.22 -14.21 2.80
CA LYS A 455 -18.25 -15.19 3.19
C LYS A 455 -17.80 -16.62 2.94
N LEU A 456 -17.18 -16.88 1.79
CA LEU A 456 -16.62 -18.19 1.46
C LEU A 456 -15.57 -18.65 2.49
N LEU A 457 -14.82 -17.72 3.07
CA LEU A 457 -13.78 -17.97 4.07
C LEU A 457 -14.29 -17.92 5.51
N GLY A 458 -15.62 -17.78 5.73
CA GLY A 458 -16.23 -17.80 7.06
C GLY A 458 -16.27 -16.45 7.77
N TYR A 459 -16.12 -15.35 7.03
CA TYR A 459 -16.16 -13.99 7.57
C TYR A 459 -17.27 -13.17 6.91
N GLU A 460 -17.76 -12.13 7.58
CA GLU A 460 -18.62 -11.14 6.93
C GLU A 460 -17.74 -10.13 6.14
N GLY A 461 -18.15 -9.81 4.91
CA GLY A 461 -17.52 -8.78 4.09
C GLY A 461 -18.02 -7.39 4.46
N LEU A 462 -18.63 -6.66 3.50
CA LEU A 462 -19.21 -5.33 3.74
C LEU A 462 -20.57 -5.37 4.45
N GLY A 463 -21.32 -6.46 4.29
CA GLY A 463 -22.62 -6.67 4.97
C GLY A 463 -23.83 -6.04 4.27
N THR A 464 -23.64 -5.22 3.24
CA THR A 464 -24.73 -4.58 2.49
C THR A 464 -24.33 -4.31 1.03
N THR A 465 -25.34 -4.20 0.16
CA THR A 465 -25.18 -3.76 -1.23
C THR A 465 -25.85 -2.40 -1.47
N THR A 466 -26.45 -1.81 -0.44
CA THR A 466 -27.11 -0.50 -0.53
C THR A 466 -26.10 0.59 -0.17
N PHE A 467 -25.85 1.51 -1.10
CA PHE A 467 -24.97 2.65 -0.86
C PHE A 467 -25.50 3.51 0.29
N PRO A 468 -24.66 3.78 1.32
CA PRO A 468 -25.13 4.43 2.53
C PRO A 468 -25.31 5.94 2.35
N PRO A 469 -26.15 6.59 3.16
CA PRO A 469 -26.19 8.04 3.26
C PRO A 469 -24.82 8.61 3.65
N MET A 470 -24.54 9.84 3.17
CA MET A 470 -23.32 10.58 3.47
C MET A 470 -22.98 10.57 4.97
N GLY A 471 -21.72 10.28 5.31
CA GLY A 471 -21.23 10.25 6.68
C GLY A 471 -21.46 8.93 7.43
N THR A 472 -22.28 8.02 6.90
CA THR A 472 -22.55 6.73 7.53
C THR A 472 -21.33 5.81 7.46
N LEU A 473 -20.96 5.22 8.58
CA LEU A 473 -19.94 4.17 8.66
C LEU A 473 -20.59 2.79 8.51
N ILE A 474 -20.06 1.97 7.63
CA ILE A 474 -20.31 0.53 7.57
C ILE A 474 -19.03 -0.16 8.04
N ASP A 475 -19.09 -0.92 9.13
CA ASP A 475 -17.91 -1.62 9.71
C ASP A 475 -18.29 -2.91 10.46
N SER A 476 -19.45 -3.48 10.11
CA SER A 476 -19.93 -4.70 10.78
C SER A 476 -19.12 -5.95 10.44
N GLY A 477 -18.46 -5.96 9.27
CA GLY A 477 -17.63 -7.06 8.77
C GLY A 477 -16.15 -6.73 8.71
N ARG A 478 -15.45 -7.43 7.82
CA ARG A 478 -14.01 -7.25 7.54
C ARG A 478 -13.75 -6.21 6.45
N ILE A 479 -14.76 -5.79 5.71
CA ILE A 479 -14.71 -4.63 4.84
C ILE A 479 -15.46 -3.50 5.54
N ALA A 480 -14.81 -2.36 5.72
CA ALA A 480 -15.44 -1.14 6.17
C ALA A 480 -15.52 -0.12 5.02
N PHE A 481 -16.57 0.69 5.03
CA PHE A 481 -16.74 1.78 4.06
C PHE A 481 -17.30 3.03 4.72
N ARG A 482 -16.75 4.20 4.33
CA ARG A 482 -17.35 5.48 4.70
C ARG A 482 -17.05 6.56 3.66
N GLN A 483 -18.13 7.24 3.20
CA GLN A 483 -18.00 8.49 2.44
C GLN A 483 -18.15 9.68 3.38
N HIS A 484 -17.28 10.67 3.30
CA HIS A 484 -17.39 11.92 4.07
C HIS A 484 -17.81 13.11 3.19
N GLY A 485 -18.31 14.18 3.79
CA GLY A 485 -18.86 15.35 3.10
C GLY A 485 -17.83 16.38 2.62
N PHE A 486 -16.53 16.06 2.62
CA PHE A 486 -15.45 16.95 2.22
C PHE A 486 -14.84 16.52 0.87
N GLY A 487 -13.87 17.30 0.37
CA GLY A 487 -13.18 17.02 -0.88
C GLY A 487 -12.12 15.90 -0.77
N HIS A 488 -11.13 15.97 -1.66
CA HIS A 488 -10.09 14.94 -1.82
C HIS A 488 -9.09 14.92 -0.64
N THR A 489 -9.46 14.28 0.47
CA THR A 489 -8.65 14.20 1.71
C THR A 489 -8.98 12.94 2.52
N PRO A 490 -7.99 12.26 3.13
CA PRO A 490 -8.24 11.11 4.01
C PRO A 490 -8.64 11.53 5.44
N ALA A 491 -8.41 12.79 5.82
CA ALA A 491 -8.45 13.26 7.21
C ALA A 491 -9.76 12.92 7.95
N PRO A 492 -10.97 13.14 7.40
CA PRO A 492 -12.22 12.89 8.12
C PRO A 492 -12.49 11.42 8.46
N ASN A 493 -11.82 10.49 7.80
CA ASN A 493 -12.02 9.06 8.01
C ASN A 493 -11.05 8.44 9.03
N TRP A 494 -9.98 9.15 9.42
CA TRP A 494 -8.98 8.60 10.33
C TRP A 494 -9.51 8.12 11.68
N PRO A 495 -10.38 8.85 12.40
CA PRO A 495 -10.93 8.36 13.66
C PRO A 495 -11.73 7.06 13.49
N TYR A 496 -12.47 6.94 12.38
CA TYR A 496 -13.27 5.75 12.05
C TYR A 496 -12.39 4.56 11.67
N PHE A 497 -11.32 4.81 10.90
CA PHE A 497 -10.35 3.78 10.58
C PHE A 497 -9.64 3.24 11.83
N LEU A 498 -9.20 4.09 12.75
CA LEU A 498 -8.56 3.66 13.99
C LEU A 498 -9.48 2.78 14.83
N ASN A 499 -10.73 3.20 15.02
CA ASN A 499 -11.72 2.38 15.73
C ASN A 499 -11.94 1.03 15.05
N PHE A 500 -12.00 1.01 13.72
CA PHE A 500 -12.11 -0.22 12.96
C PHE A 500 -10.85 -1.10 13.13
N ALA A 501 -9.65 -0.53 13.07
CA ALA A 501 -8.40 -1.25 13.26
C ALA A 501 -8.30 -1.87 14.65
N GLU A 502 -8.66 -1.14 15.69
CA GLU A 502 -8.72 -1.66 17.07
C GLU A 502 -9.72 -2.82 17.20
N LYS A 503 -10.92 -2.69 16.61
CA LYS A 503 -11.91 -3.75 16.60
C LYS A 503 -11.42 -5.03 15.88
N GLN A 504 -10.68 -4.88 14.78
CA GLN A 504 -10.25 -6.00 13.93
C GLN A 504 -8.95 -6.68 14.42
N LEU A 505 -8.01 -5.91 14.94
CA LEU A 505 -6.69 -6.42 15.34
C LEU A 505 -6.54 -6.62 16.84
N GLY A 506 -7.46 -6.09 17.64
CA GLY A 506 -7.43 -6.12 19.10
C GLY A 506 -6.20 -5.40 19.65
N SER A 507 -6.35 -4.19 20.16
CA SER A 507 -5.39 -3.65 21.12
C SER A 507 -5.66 -4.32 22.46
N LYS A 508 -4.71 -5.12 22.95
CA LYS A 508 -4.70 -5.54 24.34
C LYS A 508 -3.69 -4.72 25.10
#